data_493652519021f1eb9e5bd2ab413d77be
#
_entry.id   493652519021f1eb9e5bd2ab413d77be
#
_cell.length_a   1.000
_cell.length_b   1.000
_cell.length_c   1.000
_cell.angle_alpha   90.00
_cell.angle_beta   90.00
_cell.angle_gamma   90.00
#
_symmetry.space_group_name_H-M   'P 1'
#
loop_
_entity.id
_entity.type
_entity.pdbx_description
1 polymer ?
#
loop_
_entity_poly.entity_id
_entity_poly.type
_entity_poly.pdbx_seq_one_letter_code
_entity_poly.pdbx_strand_id
1 'polypeptide(L)'
;GLARPYIGARDALYGNNTDRARHILSSLRELWSHLLRRLAPDDLVAAWIPGVSNQKDLLHEGKPTRRARVLYVCRELNNAPLSDFLMHDTRALVKMIELFNRVHELETALTDEQLRAILLRTNSWLMYILQISVGNFHK
;
A
#
# COMPACT_ATOMS: atom_id res chain seq x y z
N GLY A 1 -8.25 -14.08 -1.00
CA GLY A 1 -7.80 -13.35 0.14
C GLY A 1 -6.50 -12.61 -0.08
N LEU A 2 -6.10 -11.83 0.92
CA LEU A 2 -4.89 -11.00 0.84
C LEU A 2 -3.59 -11.81 0.87
N ALA A 3 -3.60 -12.96 1.54
CA ALA A 3 -2.40 -13.81 1.63
C ALA A 3 -1.99 -14.41 0.29
N ARG A 4 -2.96 -14.65 -0.60
CA ARG A 4 -2.70 -15.33 -1.88
C ARG A 4 -1.79 -14.53 -2.81
N PRO A 5 -2.04 -13.23 -3.07
CA PRO A 5 -1.12 -12.44 -3.89
C PRO A 5 0.28 -12.32 -3.27
N TYR A 6 0.38 -12.19 -1.95
CA TYR A 6 1.67 -12.12 -1.26
C TYR A 6 2.46 -13.42 -1.41
N ILE A 7 1.80 -14.58 -1.23
CA ILE A 7 2.43 -15.88 -1.41
C ILE A 7 2.91 -16.03 -2.86
N GLY A 8 2.10 -15.62 -3.83
CA GLY A 8 2.49 -15.65 -5.24
C GLY A 8 3.74 -14.84 -5.53
N ALA A 9 3.85 -13.62 -4.97
CA ALA A 9 5.03 -12.77 -5.13
C ALA A 9 6.26 -13.41 -4.51
N ARG A 10 6.14 -13.97 -3.30
CA ARG A 10 7.24 -14.63 -2.60
C ARG A 10 7.71 -15.86 -3.35
N ASP A 11 6.80 -16.70 -3.82
CA ASP A 11 7.13 -17.93 -4.53
C ASP A 11 7.80 -17.61 -5.87
N ALA A 12 7.36 -16.58 -6.58
CA ALA A 12 7.98 -16.12 -7.82
C ALA A 12 9.40 -15.65 -7.59
N LEU A 13 9.67 -14.97 -6.45
CA LEU A 13 11.01 -14.50 -6.10
C LEU A 13 12.01 -15.64 -5.91
N TYR A 14 11.57 -16.74 -5.31
CA TYR A 14 12.44 -17.89 -5.00
C TYR A 14 12.37 -19.00 -6.06
N GLY A 15 11.53 -18.87 -7.06
CA GLY A 15 11.40 -19.84 -8.15
C GLY A 15 12.27 -19.52 -9.35
N ASN A 16 12.39 -20.50 -10.27
CA ASN A 16 13.10 -20.34 -11.54
C ASN A 16 12.15 -19.90 -12.65
N ASN A 17 11.48 -18.76 -12.45
CA ASN A 17 10.51 -18.26 -13.40
C ASN A 17 11.13 -17.12 -14.22
N THR A 18 11.05 -17.20 -15.56
CA THR A 18 11.56 -16.17 -16.45
C THR A 18 10.79 -14.87 -16.34
N ASP A 19 9.52 -14.91 -15.91
CA ASP A 19 8.65 -13.75 -15.71
C ASP A 19 8.61 -13.30 -14.24
N ARG A 20 9.67 -13.59 -13.50
CA ARG A 20 9.72 -13.36 -12.05
C ARG A 20 9.32 -11.93 -11.64
N ALA A 21 9.94 -10.93 -12.27
CA ALA A 21 9.68 -9.54 -11.96
C ALA A 21 8.19 -9.19 -12.16
N ARG A 22 7.63 -9.62 -13.28
CA ARG A 22 6.22 -9.37 -13.60
C ARG A 22 5.29 -10.02 -12.58
N HIS A 23 5.55 -11.26 -12.20
CA HIS A 23 4.74 -11.97 -11.20
C HIS A 23 4.79 -11.29 -9.84
N ILE A 24 5.97 -10.90 -9.39
CA ILE A 24 6.13 -10.21 -8.11
C ILE A 24 5.37 -8.88 -8.13
N LEU A 25 5.61 -8.05 -9.13
CA LEU A 25 5.00 -6.72 -9.20
C LEU A 25 3.48 -6.78 -9.34
N SER A 26 2.98 -7.70 -10.16
CA SER A 26 1.55 -7.89 -10.33
C SER A 26 0.88 -8.38 -9.05
N SER A 27 1.51 -9.31 -8.34
CA SER A 27 1.01 -9.83 -7.07
C SER A 27 0.98 -8.75 -5.99
N LEU A 28 2.02 -7.91 -5.92
CA LEU A 28 2.08 -6.82 -4.95
C LEU A 28 1.03 -5.74 -5.26
N ARG A 29 0.83 -5.42 -6.53
CA ARG A 29 -0.22 -4.48 -6.96
C ARG A 29 -1.59 -4.99 -6.51
N GLU A 30 -1.88 -6.25 -6.77
CA GLU A 30 -3.15 -6.87 -6.40
C GLU A 30 -3.33 -6.88 -4.89
N LEU A 31 -2.30 -7.27 -4.15
CA LEU A 31 -2.32 -7.29 -2.68
C LEU A 31 -2.70 -5.92 -2.12
N TRP A 32 -2.00 -4.86 -2.53
CA TRP A 32 -2.26 -3.52 -2.01
C TRP A 32 -3.63 -2.99 -2.40
N SER A 33 -4.07 -3.27 -3.63
CA SER A 33 -5.40 -2.87 -4.08
C SER A 33 -6.49 -3.49 -3.22
N HIS A 34 -6.41 -4.79 -2.98
CA HIS A 34 -7.40 -5.51 -2.16
C HIS A 34 -7.35 -5.07 -0.69
N LEU A 35 -6.14 -4.94 -0.15
CA LEU A 35 -5.95 -4.55 1.25
C LEU A 35 -6.54 -3.17 1.53
N LEU A 36 -6.21 -2.18 0.70
CA LEU A 36 -6.69 -0.81 0.91
C LEU A 36 -8.20 -0.71 0.75
N ARG A 37 -8.80 -1.42 -0.20
CA ARG A 37 -10.25 -1.44 -0.37
C ARG A 37 -10.95 -2.06 0.84
N ARG A 38 -10.35 -3.07 1.42
CA ARG A 38 -10.92 -3.77 2.57
C ARG A 38 -10.81 -2.95 3.85
N LEU A 39 -9.65 -2.31 4.07
CA LEU A 39 -9.40 -1.53 5.29
C LEU A 39 -9.96 -0.11 5.23
N ALA A 40 -10.13 0.43 4.03
CA ALA A 40 -10.58 1.80 3.81
C ALA A 40 -11.64 1.83 2.69
N PRO A 41 -12.87 1.35 2.97
CA PRO A 41 -13.96 1.38 2.00
C PRO A 41 -14.31 2.80 1.59
N ASP A 42 -14.75 2.98 0.33
CA ASP A 42 -15.04 4.30 -0.26
C ASP A 42 -15.96 5.16 0.61
N ASP A 43 -17.05 4.59 1.10
CA ASP A 43 -18.05 5.32 1.87
C ASP A 43 -17.50 5.80 3.22
N LEU A 44 -16.73 4.97 3.90
CA LEU A 44 -16.12 5.32 5.19
C LEU A 44 -15.05 6.40 5.04
N VAL A 45 -14.22 6.28 4.01
CA VAL A 45 -13.17 7.28 3.73
C VAL A 45 -13.81 8.61 3.35
N ALA A 46 -14.80 8.60 2.44
CA ALA A 46 -15.48 9.80 2.00
C ALA A 46 -16.15 10.53 3.17
N ALA A 47 -16.76 9.81 4.11
CA ALA A 47 -17.37 10.38 5.30
C ALA A 47 -16.34 10.99 6.26
N TRP A 48 -15.13 10.44 6.30
CA TRP A 48 -14.06 10.90 7.19
C TRP A 48 -13.34 12.15 6.65
N ILE A 49 -13.20 12.30 5.33
CA ILE A 49 -12.43 13.38 4.71
C ILE A 49 -12.82 14.79 5.18
N PRO A 50 -14.11 15.17 5.33
CA PRO A 50 -14.46 16.53 5.76
C PRO A 50 -13.86 16.97 7.08
N GLY A 51 -13.51 16.02 7.97
CA GLY A 51 -12.87 16.31 9.25
C GLY A 51 -11.36 16.45 9.20
N VAL A 52 -10.75 16.24 8.03
CA VAL A 52 -9.30 16.29 7.88
C VAL A 52 -8.84 17.70 7.59
N SER A 53 -7.81 18.16 8.29
CA SER A 53 -7.32 19.54 8.18
C SER A 53 -6.73 19.89 6.82
N ASN A 54 -6.14 18.94 6.13
CA ASN A 54 -5.56 19.11 4.78
C ASN A 54 -6.23 18.13 3.82
N GLN A 55 -7.19 18.64 3.05
CA GLN A 55 -8.00 17.81 2.15
C GLN A 55 -7.45 17.73 0.72
N LYS A 56 -6.28 18.32 0.48
CA LYS A 56 -5.68 18.33 -0.86
C LYS A 56 -5.33 16.89 -1.28
N ASP A 57 -5.68 16.54 -2.50
CA ASP A 57 -5.36 15.24 -3.13
C ASP A 57 -5.98 14.03 -2.42
N LEU A 58 -7.04 14.23 -1.66
CA LEU A 58 -7.73 13.12 -0.99
C LEU A 58 -8.89 12.55 -1.83
N LEU A 59 -9.41 13.34 -2.77
CA LEU A 59 -10.46 12.91 -3.69
C LEU A 59 -10.02 13.12 -5.13
N HIS A 60 -10.40 12.18 -5.99
CA HIS A 60 -10.22 12.27 -7.44
C HIS A 60 -11.52 11.83 -8.10
N GLU A 61 -12.16 12.75 -8.83
CA GLU A 61 -13.46 12.49 -9.47
C GLU A 61 -14.51 11.97 -8.46
N GLY A 62 -14.49 12.54 -7.25
CA GLY A 62 -15.43 12.17 -6.18
C GLY A 62 -15.09 10.90 -5.43
N LYS A 63 -14.00 10.22 -5.77
CA LYS A 63 -13.59 8.98 -5.11
C LYS A 63 -12.31 9.16 -4.29
N PRO A 64 -12.16 8.44 -3.18
CA PRO A 64 -10.94 8.50 -2.39
C PRO A 64 -9.70 8.06 -3.19
N THR A 65 -8.60 8.81 -3.02
CA THR A 65 -7.30 8.45 -3.59
C THR A 65 -6.61 7.38 -2.73
N ARG A 66 -5.55 6.76 -3.26
CA ARG A 66 -4.71 5.85 -2.46
C ARG A 66 -4.17 6.55 -1.21
N ARG A 67 -3.74 7.80 -1.36
CA ARG A 67 -3.26 8.62 -0.24
C ARG A 67 -4.33 8.75 0.84
N ALA A 68 -5.56 9.05 0.45
CA ALA A 68 -6.69 9.15 1.39
C ALA A 68 -6.92 7.84 2.13
N ARG A 69 -6.87 6.72 1.43
CA ARG A 69 -7.06 5.40 2.05
C ARG A 69 -5.98 5.07 3.08
N VAL A 70 -4.72 5.34 2.75
CA VAL A 70 -3.60 5.08 3.67
C VAL A 70 -3.72 5.98 4.90
N LEU A 71 -4.02 7.26 4.70
CA LEU A 71 -4.21 8.19 5.82
C LEU A 71 -5.39 7.79 6.70
N TYR A 72 -6.48 7.31 6.10
CA TYR A 72 -7.62 6.82 6.84
C TYR A 72 -7.25 5.62 7.73
N VAL A 73 -6.53 4.65 7.18
CA VAL A 73 -6.08 3.48 7.96
C VAL A 73 -5.20 3.92 9.13
N CYS A 74 -4.36 4.92 8.92
CA CYS A 74 -3.40 5.41 9.91
C CYS A 74 -3.95 6.55 10.78
N ARG A 75 -5.24 6.85 10.72
CA ARG A 75 -5.81 8.05 11.37
C ARG A 75 -5.59 8.12 12.88
N GLU A 76 -5.50 6.98 13.54
CA GLU A 76 -5.27 6.92 14.97
C GLU A 76 -3.83 7.25 15.37
N LEU A 77 -2.90 7.19 14.41
CA LEU A 77 -1.51 7.59 14.62
C LEU A 77 -1.26 9.06 14.31
N ASN A 78 -2.25 9.75 13.76
CA ASN A 78 -2.07 11.13 13.30
C ASN A 78 -2.19 12.11 14.46
N ASN A 79 -1.17 12.16 15.30
CA ASN A 79 -1.04 13.13 16.40
C ASN A 79 0.20 13.99 16.19
N ALA A 80 0.35 15.06 16.98
CA ALA A 80 1.36 16.07 16.77
C ALA A 80 2.80 15.51 16.63
N PRO A 81 3.28 14.56 17.47
CA PRO A 81 4.63 14.03 17.30
C PRO A 81 4.83 13.19 16.05
N LEU A 82 3.77 12.55 15.53
CA LEU A 82 3.87 11.59 14.45
C LEU A 82 3.35 12.11 13.11
N SER A 83 2.65 13.25 13.08
CA SER A 83 1.99 13.71 11.87
C SER A 83 2.95 13.96 10.71
N ASP A 84 4.11 14.53 10.97
CA ASP A 84 5.10 14.78 9.93
C ASP A 84 5.69 13.48 9.37
N PHE A 85 6.06 12.56 10.26
CA PHE A 85 6.52 11.23 9.88
C PHE A 85 5.46 10.50 9.06
N LEU A 86 4.21 10.50 9.53
CA LEU A 86 3.11 9.82 8.87
C LEU A 86 2.88 10.36 7.46
N MET A 87 2.94 11.68 7.28
CA MET A 87 2.78 12.31 5.98
C MET A 87 3.83 11.84 4.98
N HIS A 88 5.09 11.81 5.39
CA HIS A 88 6.20 11.38 4.52
C HIS A 88 6.16 9.88 4.25
N ASP A 89 5.87 9.07 5.26
CA ASP A 89 5.79 7.62 5.11
C ASP A 89 4.62 7.22 4.19
N THR A 90 3.48 7.90 4.32
CA THR A 90 2.34 7.71 3.44
C THR A 90 2.69 8.01 1.98
N ARG A 91 3.40 9.10 1.73
CA ARG A 91 3.87 9.43 0.37
C ARG A 91 4.77 8.34 -0.19
N ALA A 92 5.70 7.85 0.62
CA ALA A 92 6.62 6.79 0.20
C ALA A 92 5.84 5.51 -0.17
N LEU A 93 4.89 5.12 0.65
CA LEU A 93 4.06 3.94 0.39
C LEU A 93 3.23 4.10 -0.89
N VAL A 94 2.58 5.25 -1.07
CA VAL A 94 1.78 5.52 -2.28
C VAL A 94 2.66 5.48 -3.53
N LYS A 95 3.87 6.06 -3.46
CA LYS A 95 4.82 6.01 -4.58
C LYS A 95 5.23 4.57 -4.91
N MET A 96 5.44 3.74 -3.89
CA MET A 96 5.76 2.32 -4.11
C MET A 96 4.59 1.59 -4.79
N ILE A 97 3.36 1.83 -4.34
CA ILE A 97 2.18 1.22 -4.96
C ILE A 97 2.03 1.65 -6.42
N GLU A 98 2.30 2.93 -6.72
CA GLU A 98 2.27 3.44 -8.09
C GLU A 98 3.29 2.73 -8.97
N LEU A 99 4.47 2.40 -8.43
CA LEU A 99 5.46 1.63 -9.18
C LEU A 99 4.92 0.24 -9.58
N PHE A 100 4.15 -0.40 -8.72
CA PHE A 100 3.58 -1.71 -9.03
C PHE A 100 2.61 -1.66 -10.22
N ASN A 101 2.04 -0.49 -10.51
CA ASN A 101 1.16 -0.30 -11.67
C ASN A 101 1.93 -0.14 -12.98
N ARG A 102 3.26 -0.02 -12.91
CA ARG A 102 4.15 0.14 -14.06
C ARG A 102 4.91 -1.16 -14.37
N VAL A 103 4.21 -2.28 -14.27
CA VAL A 103 4.82 -3.62 -14.39
C VAL A 103 5.60 -3.79 -15.70
N HIS A 104 5.03 -3.35 -16.83
CA HIS A 104 5.67 -3.50 -18.14
C HIS A 104 6.98 -2.71 -18.27
N GLU A 105 7.08 -1.56 -17.59
CA GLU A 105 8.29 -0.76 -17.60
C GLU A 105 9.37 -1.33 -16.69
N LEU A 106 8.95 -1.94 -15.55
CA LEU A 106 9.86 -2.37 -14.50
C LEU A 106 10.34 -3.80 -14.64
N GLU A 107 9.61 -4.66 -15.35
CA GLU A 107 9.90 -6.10 -15.40
C GLU A 107 11.30 -6.41 -15.94
N THR A 108 11.85 -5.54 -16.81
CA THR A 108 13.20 -5.72 -17.37
C THR A 108 14.22 -4.76 -16.77
N ALA A 109 13.78 -3.77 -15.97
CA ALA A 109 14.63 -2.72 -15.43
C ALA A 109 15.19 -3.03 -14.05
N LEU A 110 14.57 -3.98 -13.31
CA LEU A 110 14.93 -4.28 -11.93
C LEU A 110 15.82 -5.53 -11.83
N THR A 111 16.85 -5.42 -11.00
CA THR A 111 17.68 -6.60 -10.64
C THR A 111 16.96 -7.46 -9.60
N ASP A 112 17.42 -8.71 -9.43
CA ASP A 112 16.90 -9.59 -8.38
C ASP A 112 17.06 -8.98 -6.99
N GLU A 113 18.17 -8.32 -6.73
CA GLU A 113 18.42 -7.66 -5.44
C GLU A 113 17.44 -6.52 -5.19
N GLN A 114 17.13 -5.73 -6.23
CA GLN A 114 16.13 -4.66 -6.13
C GLN A 114 14.75 -5.23 -5.88
N LEU A 115 14.38 -6.32 -6.54
CA LEU A 115 13.10 -6.99 -6.31
C LEU A 115 12.98 -7.51 -4.88
N ARG A 116 14.06 -8.10 -4.34
CA ARG A 116 14.09 -8.56 -2.95
C ARG A 116 13.92 -7.41 -1.97
N ALA A 117 14.59 -6.29 -2.23
CA ALA A 117 14.47 -5.10 -1.38
C ALA A 117 13.04 -4.55 -1.39
N ILE A 118 12.41 -4.49 -2.57
CA ILE A 118 11.02 -4.06 -2.71
C ILE A 118 10.07 -5.00 -1.94
N LEU A 119 10.27 -6.30 -2.08
CA LEU A 119 9.44 -7.28 -1.39
C LEU A 119 9.59 -7.17 0.12
N LEU A 120 10.81 -7.03 0.60
CA LEU A 120 11.10 -6.85 2.04
C LEU A 120 10.44 -5.57 2.58
N ARG A 121 10.56 -4.47 1.87
CA ARG A 121 9.96 -3.20 2.29
C ARG A 121 8.43 -3.27 2.27
N THR A 122 7.87 -3.91 1.26
CA THR A 122 6.42 -4.12 1.16
C THR A 122 5.92 -4.96 2.33
N ASN A 123 6.64 -5.99 2.70
CA ASN A 123 6.30 -6.81 3.87
C ASN A 123 6.32 -5.98 5.17
N SER A 124 7.29 -5.10 5.31
CA SER A 124 7.39 -4.21 6.46
C SER A 124 6.16 -3.29 6.57
N TRP A 125 5.76 -2.66 5.47
CA TRP A 125 4.55 -1.82 5.45
C TRP A 125 3.29 -2.65 5.69
N LEU A 126 3.21 -3.84 5.13
CA LEU A 126 2.05 -4.72 5.31
C LEU A 126 1.86 -5.05 6.80
N MET A 127 2.92 -5.45 7.48
CA MET A 127 2.87 -5.74 8.92
C MET A 127 2.47 -4.50 9.72
N TYR A 128 3.02 -3.35 9.38
CA TYR A 128 2.70 -2.07 10.01
C TYR A 128 1.22 -1.70 9.85
N ILE A 129 0.71 -1.76 8.63
CA ILE A 129 -0.69 -1.43 8.34
C ILE A 129 -1.65 -2.40 9.04
N LEU A 130 -1.36 -3.69 9.02
CA LEU A 130 -2.20 -4.68 9.68
C LEU A 130 -2.20 -4.50 11.19
N GLN A 131 -1.07 -4.16 11.79
CA GLN A 131 -0.97 -3.90 13.23
C GLN A 131 -1.83 -2.69 13.63
N ILE A 132 -1.77 -1.62 12.86
CA ILE A 132 -2.59 -0.42 13.10
C ILE A 132 -4.07 -0.75 12.97
N SER A 133 -4.44 -1.50 11.94
CA SER A 133 -5.83 -1.86 11.67
C SER A 133 -6.44 -2.67 12.81
N VAL A 134 -5.68 -3.62 13.37
CA VAL A 134 -6.12 -4.40 14.53
C VAL A 134 -6.36 -3.48 15.73
N GLY A 135 -5.45 -2.52 15.97
CA GLY A 135 -5.63 -1.52 17.04
C GLY A 135 -6.89 -0.70 16.85
N ASN A 136 -7.21 -0.29 15.62
CA ASN A 136 -8.42 0.49 15.31
C ASN A 136 -9.69 -0.31 15.57
N PHE A 137 -9.68 -1.61 15.31
CA PHE A 137 -10.84 -2.48 15.57
C PHE A 137 -11.15 -2.68 17.05
N HIS A 138 -10.15 -2.56 17.92
CA HIS A 138 -10.31 -2.77 19.36
C HIS A 138 -10.66 -1.51 20.14
N LYS A 139 -10.80 -0.40 19.43
CA LYS A 139 -11.31 0.83 19.99
C LYS A 139 -12.80 0.97 19.71
#